data_254c0723892dde7685f999aa3c0324d5
#
_entry.id   254c0723892dde7685f999aa3c0324d5
#
_cell.length_a   1.000
_cell.length_b   1.000
_cell.length_c   1.000
_cell.angle_alpha   90.00
_cell.angle_beta   90.00
_cell.angle_gamma   90.00
#
_symmetry.space_group_name_H-M   'P 1'
#
loop_
_entity.id
_entity.type
_entity.pdbx_description
1 polymer ?
#
loop_
_entity_poly.entity_id
_entity_poly.type
_entity_poly.pdbx_seq_one_letter_code
_entity_poly.pdbx_strand_id
1 'polypeptide(L)'
;MVFASDMSESTHPRQKGREFYLEGLVLGREGRHEDALTSFSLALAVDPDLALAWVGRGFALGKLGRYEEEIECCDKAIQLDPYCVDAWNNKGFAFGMLDRFEDKVKCCERALQIDPENATAWNNKGVALGMLGKFEAEIHCCDRALEIRPRYLSAWVNKGFACGKLKRFEDEIVCYDRALRIYPFYQSALLKKGIALINLKDYGEAIYVLDRVLEIECDHAKALYRKGLALSMLGRHAEAIRCLEKALGIDPSIADAWVVMSNSCFMIGKLEESARAFDKAYYIDVKDVRIGVVKGMSLLKIGKFDDALRCFSDVFGILLR
;
A
#
# COMPACT_ATOMS: atom_id res chain seq x y z
N MET A 1 30.83 58.84 35.78
CA MET A 1 30.62 57.66 36.60
C MET A 1 29.34 57.05 36.20
N VAL A 2 29.42 56.10 35.28
CA VAL A 2 29.33 54.67 35.44
C VAL A 2 28.05 54.27 36.16
N PHE A 3 27.11 53.79 35.41
CA PHE A 3 26.48 52.49 35.50
C PHE A 3 25.58 52.34 34.25
N ALA A 4 26.18 51.96 33.14
CA ALA A 4 25.52 51.21 32.11
C ALA A 4 25.50 49.77 32.63
N SER A 5 24.47 49.38 33.37
CA SER A 5 24.28 48.00 33.74
C SER A 5 23.52 47.27 32.66
N ASP A 6 24.16 46.29 32.13
CA ASP A 6 23.62 45.05 31.60
C ASP A 6 22.12 44.88 31.74
N MET A 7 21.38 45.29 30.73
CA MET A 7 20.08 44.74 30.39
C MET A 7 20.26 43.80 29.20
N SER A 8 21.19 42.81 29.34
CA SER A 8 21.27 41.68 28.46
C SER A 8 20.20 40.66 28.85
N GLU A 9 19.16 40.58 28.02
CA GLU A 9 18.52 39.33 27.61
C GLU A 9 18.14 38.30 28.69
N SER A 10 17.21 38.63 29.56
CA SER A 10 16.35 37.62 30.10
C SER A 10 15.22 37.33 29.09
N THR A 11 15.54 36.68 27.99
CA THR A 11 14.50 36.06 27.13
C THR A 11 13.69 35.16 28.04
N HIS A 12 12.39 35.50 28.23
CA HIS A 12 11.47 34.72 29.06
C HIS A 12 11.62 33.23 28.69
N PRO A 13 11.76 32.30 29.63
CA PRO A 13 11.91 30.87 29.35
C PRO A 13 10.94 30.35 28.28
N ARG A 14 9.69 30.80 28.31
CA ARG A 14 8.69 30.47 27.30
C ARG A 14 9.03 30.94 25.87
N GLN A 15 9.74 32.07 25.73
CA GLN A 15 10.16 32.54 24.41
C GLN A 15 11.27 31.63 23.84
N LYS A 16 12.22 31.24 24.67
CA LYS A 16 13.32 30.34 24.28
C LYS A 16 12.78 28.93 23.94
N GLY A 17 11.78 28.44 24.68
CA GLY A 17 11.08 27.17 24.35
C GLY A 17 10.40 27.22 22.99
N ARG A 18 9.76 28.35 22.66
CA ARG A 18 9.16 28.57 21.33
C ARG A 18 10.20 28.62 20.21
N GLU A 19 11.36 29.22 20.42
CA GLU A 19 12.45 29.28 19.44
C GLU A 19 12.93 27.86 19.09
N PHE A 20 13.22 27.03 20.09
CA PHE A 20 13.57 25.62 19.86
C PHE A 20 12.46 24.83 19.17
N TYR A 21 11.19 25.08 19.51
CA TYR A 21 10.06 24.45 18.81
C TYR A 21 10.02 24.84 17.33
N LEU A 22 10.20 26.12 16.98
CA LEU A 22 10.23 26.58 15.60
C LEU A 22 11.42 26.01 14.82
N GLU A 23 12.58 25.92 15.46
CA GLU A 23 13.77 25.26 14.89
C GLU A 23 13.45 23.78 14.58
N GLY A 24 12.86 23.06 15.52
CA GLY A 24 12.44 21.66 15.33
C GLY A 24 11.47 21.50 14.14
N LEU A 25 10.54 22.44 13.94
CA LEU A 25 9.63 22.42 12.78
C LEU A 25 10.38 22.60 11.45
N VAL A 26 11.38 23.47 11.41
CA VAL A 26 12.22 23.68 10.20
C VAL A 26 12.99 22.41 9.89
N LEU A 27 13.71 21.88 10.87
CA LEU A 27 14.49 20.64 10.73
C LEU A 27 13.63 19.46 10.31
N GLY A 28 12.43 19.33 10.89
CA GLY A 28 11.47 18.28 10.50
C GLY A 28 11.01 18.40 9.04
N ARG A 29 10.84 19.62 8.51
CA ARG A 29 10.50 19.85 7.09
C ARG A 29 11.67 19.52 6.15
N GLU A 30 12.89 19.71 6.62
CA GLU A 30 14.12 19.34 5.89
C GLU A 30 14.40 17.82 5.93
N GLY A 31 13.58 17.04 6.65
CA GLY A 31 13.78 15.59 6.83
C GLY A 31 14.84 15.23 7.87
N ARG A 32 15.38 16.17 8.60
CA ARG A 32 16.39 16.01 9.67
C ARG A 32 15.72 15.66 10.99
N HIS A 33 15.12 14.46 11.05
CA HIS A 33 14.22 14.09 12.13
C HIS A 33 14.93 13.90 13.48
N GLU A 34 16.19 13.44 13.52
CA GLU A 34 16.98 13.35 14.76
C GLU A 34 17.32 14.74 15.33
N ASP A 35 17.70 15.69 14.45
CA ASP A 35 17.96 17.05 14.87
C ASP A 35 16.67 17.75 15.35
N ALA A 36 15.56 17.52 14.64
CA ALA A 36 14.24 18.00 15.06
C ALA A 36 13.85 17.45 16.44
N LEU A 37 14.09 16.15 16.69
CA LEU A 37 13.84 15.52 17.98
C LEU A 37 14.65 16.19 19.10
N THR A 38 15.90 16.55 18.82
CA THR A 38 16.76 17.26 19.77
C THR A 38 16.20 18.66 20.08
N SER A 39 15.82 19.44 19.05
CA SER A 39 15.26 20.78 19.23
C SER A 39 13.93 20.76 19.98
N PHE A 40 13.02 19.80 19.69
CA PHE A 40 11.78 19.64 20.45
C PHE A 40 12.06 19.22 21.90
N SER A 41 13.07 18.40 22.16
CA SER A 41 13.47 18.01 23.53
C SER A 41 14.01 19.18 24.31
N LEU A 42 14.77 20.09 23.68
CA LEU A 42 15.23 21.35 24.27
C LEU A 42 14.05 22.29 24.56
N ALA A 43 13.09 22.38 23.65
CA ALA A 43 11.85 23.15 23.86
C ALA A 43 11.11 22.67 25.12
N LEU A 44 10.95 21.35 25.29
CA LEU A 44 10.28 20.72 26.42
C LEU A 44 11.08 20.76 27.72
N ALA A 45 12.40 20.84 27.65
CA ALA A 45 13.25 21.06 28.83
C ALA A 45 13.06 22.49 29.40
N VAL A 46 12.72 23.45 28.54
CA VAL A 46 12.46 24.85 28.92
C VAL A 46 10.98 25.05 29.29
N ASP A 47 10.05 24.48 28.52
CA ASP A 47 8.61 24.59 28.74
C ASP A 47 7.95 23.21 28.57
N PRO A 48 7.86 22.41 29.66
CA PRO A 48 7.24 21.08 29.62
C PRO A 48 5.76 21.06 29.26
N ASP A 49 5.07 22.19 29.42
CA ASP A 49 3.64 22.35 29.15
C ASP A 49 3.35 22.79 27.71
N LEU A 50 4.36 22.89 26.86
CA LEU A 50 4.19 23.25 25.45
C LEU A 50 3.66 22.03 24.65
N ALA A 51 2.32 21.86 24.64
CA ALA A 51 1.65 20.73 23.96
C ALA A 51 2.11 20.53 22.51
N LEU A 52 2.32 21.63 21.75
CA LEU A 52 2.78 21.57 20.36
C LEU A 52 4.19 20.98 20.23
N ALA A 53 5.07 21.18 21.21
CA ALA A 53 6.41 20.58 21.19
C ALA A 53 6.33 19.06 21.45
N TRP A 54 5.40 18.60 22.26
CA TRP A 54 5.12 17.16 22.41
C TRP A 54 4.60 16.55 21.12
N VAL A 55 3.68 17.21 20.40
CA VAL A 55 3.21 16.78 19.07
C VAL A 55 4.36 16.70 18.08
N GLY A 56 5.20 17.76 18.01
CA GLY A 56 6.36 17.80 17.12
C GLY A 56 7.38 16.69 17.41
N ARG A 57 7.66 16.46 18.70
CA ARG A 57 8.54 15.39 19.16
C ARG A 57 7.99 14.02 18.77
N GLY A 58 6.70 13.77 19.02
CA GLY A 58 6.03 12.54 18.61
C GLY A 58 6.13 12.32 17.12
N PHE A 59 5.81 13.32 16.31
CA PHE A 59 5.92 13.24 14.84
C PHE A 59 7.35 12.90 14.38
N ALA A 60 8.39 13.51 14.98
CA ALA A 60 9.78 13.19 14.66
C ALA A 60 10.12 11.73 15.02
N LEU A 61 9.66 11.25 16.19
CA LEU A 61 9.81 9.86 16.61
C LEU A 61 9.12 8.89 15.63
N GLY A 62 7.91 9.20 15.19
CA GLY A 62 7.18 8.40 14.19
C GLY A 62 7.92 8.30 12.85
N LYS A 63 8.57 9.40 12.41
CA LYS A 63 9.42 9.39 11.20
C LYS A 63 10.68 8.53 11.37
N LEU A 64 11.14 8.35 12.58
CA LEU A 64 12.27 7.48 12.96
C LEU A 64 11.84 6.03 13.23
N GLY A 65 10.54 5.70 13.13
CA GLY A 65 10.00 4.37 13.39
C GLY A 65 9.85 4.02 14.88
N ARG A 66 9.94 5.02 15.78
CA ARG A 66 9.86 4.85 17.25
C ARG A 66 8.41 5.09 17.72
N TYR A 67 7.50 4.20 17.30
CA TYR A 67 6.05 4.41 17.41
C TYR A 67 5.51 4.37 18.84
N GLU A 68 6.07 3.54 19.72
CA GLU A 68 5.68 3.51 21.13
C GLU A 68 5.98 4.85 21.82
N GLU A 69 7.16 5.43 21.56
CA GLU A 69 7.54 6.73 22.10
C GLU A 69 6.74 7.87 21.46
N GLU A 70 6.33 7.73 20.17
CA GLU A 70 5.39 8.65 19.54
C GLU A 70 4.06 8.67 20.30
N ILE A 71 3.52 7.50 20.67
CA ILE A 71 2.28 7.38 21.45
C ILE A 71 2.41 8.08 22.80
N GLU A 72 3.53 7.87 23.51
CA GLU A 72 3.77 8.53 24.81
C GLU A 72 3.80 10.06 24.67
N CYS A 73 4.44 10.59 23.63
CA CYS A 73 4.46 12.02 23.35
C CYS A 73 3.06 12.56 23.02
N CYS A 74 2.29 11.83 22.21
CA CYS A 74 0.91 12.19 21.90
C CYS A 74 0.03 12.16 23.14
N ASP A 75 0.23 11.21 24.06
CA ASP A 75 -0.52 11.16 25.33
C ASP A 75 -0.21 12.36 26.21
N LYS A 76 1.04 12.81 26.27
CA LYS A 76 1.39 14.05 26.96
C LYS A 76 0.76 15.28 26.32
N ALA A 77 0.79 15.37 24.99
CA ALA A 77 0.12 16.46 24.28
C ALA A 77 -1.39 16.49 24.55
N ILE A 78 -2.07 15.33 24.53
CA ILE A 78 -3.51 15.18 24.80
C ILE A 78 -3.85 15.49 26.25
N GLN A 79 -2.98 15.17 27.22
CA GLN A 79 -3.15 15.54 28.62
C GLN A 79 -3.13 17.07 28.80
N LEU A 80 -2.27 17.78 28.05
CA LEU A 80 -2.15 19.23 28.09
C LEU A 80 -3.25 19.94 27.28
N ASP A 81 -3.59 19.37 26.11
CA ASP A 81 -4.66 19.87 25.23
C ASP A 81 -5.49 18.68 24.68
N PRO A 82 -6.61 18.33 25.30
CA PRO A 82 -7.50 17.27 24.86
C PRO A 82 -8.14 17.50 23.49
N TYR A 83 -8.11 18.75 22.99
CA TYR A 83 -8.67 19.14 21.68
C TYR A 83 -7.62 19.22 20.58
N CYS A 84 -6.39 18.80 20.83
CA CYS A 84 -5.33 18.77 19.84
C CYS A 84 -5.57 17.65 18.82
N VAL A 85 -6.16 17.99 17.67
CA VAL A 85 -6.47 17.04 16.57
C VAL A 85 -5.21 16.36 16.04
N ASP A 86 -4.11 17.11 15.93
CA ASP A 86 -2.84 16.56 15.42
C ASP A 86 -2.27 15.48 16.34
N ALA A 87 -2.39 15.65 17.66
CA ALA A 87 -1.96 14.62 18.61
C ALA A 87 -2.78 13.33 18.47
N TRP A 88 -4.10 13.44 18.30
CA TRP A 88 -4.96 12.28 18.05
C TRP A 88 -4.65 11.59 16.72
N ASN A 89 -4.40 12.37 15.65
CA ASN A 89 -4.04 11.83 14.33
C ASN A 89 -2.69 11.11 14.35
N ASN A 90 -1.66 11.70 14.99
CA ASN A 90 -0.34 11.10 15.11
C ASN A 90 -0.39 9.82 15.96
N LYS A 91 -1.10 9.86 17.09
CA LYS A 91 -1.31 8.66 17.92
C LYS A 91 -2.00 7.55 17.13
N GLY A 92 -3.03 7.89 16.34
CA GLY A 92 -3.70 6.95 15.46
C GLY A 92 -2.77 6.40 14.36
N PHE A 93 -1.88 7.23 13.83
CA PHE A 93 -0.87 6.77 12.87
C PHE A 93 0.08 5.76 13.52
N ALA A 94 0.64 6.06 14.68
CA ALA A 94 1.53 5.17 15.41
C ALA A 94 0.86 3.83 15.74
N PHE A 95 -0.40 3.83 16.20
CA PHE A 95 -1.14 2.58 16.39
C PHE A 95 -1.30 1.78 15.10
N GLY A 96 -1.50 2.46 13.97
CA GLY A 96 -1.57 1.78 12.67
C GLY A 96 -0.26 1.13 12.24
N MET A 97 0.88 1.71 12.59
CA MET A 97 2.20 1.15 12.30
C MET A 97 2.56 -0.03 13.22
N LEU A 98 1.86 -0.15 14.35
CA LEU A 98 1.95 -1.27 15.30
C LEU A 98 0.83 -2.30 15.11
N ASP A 99 0.13 -2.27 13.97
CA ASP A 99 -1.00 -3.14 13.62
C ASP A 99 -2.17 -3.10 14.64
N ARG A 100 -2.26 -2.06 15.47
CA ARG A 100 -3.31 -1.83 16.47
C ARG A 100 -4.47 -1.04 15.85
N PHE A 101 -5.17 -1.63 14.89
CA PHE A 101 -6.15 -0.92 14.05
C PHE A 101 -7.40 -0.46 14.82
N GLU A 102 -7.86 -1.20 15.83
CA GLU A 102 -8.97 -0.77 16.69
C GLU A 102 -8.65 0.49 17.47
N ASP A 103 -7.42 0.60 18.01
CA ASP A 103 -6.97 1.79 18.72
C ASP A 103 -6.79 2.97 17.77
N LYS A 104 -6.31 2.72 16.52
CA LYS A 104 -6.29 3.73 15.46
C LYS A 104 -7.69 4.26 15.15
N VAL A 105 -8.72 3.40 15.05
CA VAL A 105 -10.11 3.84 14.83
C VAL A 105 -10.57 4.76 15.97
N LYS A 106 -10.33 4.39 17.25
CA LYS A 106 -10.69 5.23 18.41
C LYS A 106 -10.03 6.61 18.36
N CYS A 107 -8.73 6.66 18.01
CA CYS A 107 -8.02 7.93 17.86
C CYS A 107 -8.63 8.82 16.77
N CYS A 108 -8.91 8.23 15.59
CA CYS A 108 -9.57 8.95 14.50
C CYS A 108 -10.97 9.43 14.90
N GLU A 109 -11.73 8.64 15.65
CA GLU A 109 -13.06 9.05 16.18
C GLU A 109 -12.95 10.24 17.12
N ARG A 110 -11.95 10.26 17.99
CA ARG A 110 -11.71 11.43 18.86
C ARG A 110 -11.31 12.65 18.04
N ALA A 111 -10.42 12.51 17.05
CA ALA A 111 -10.07 13.59 16.13
C ALA A 111 -11.32 14.15 15.41
N LEU A 112 -12.22 13.28 14.95
CA LEU A 112 -13.46 13.65 14.23
C LEU A 112 -14.56 14.22 15.16
N GLN A 113 -14.56 13.89 16.46
CA GLN A 113 -15.41 14.56 17.44
C GLN A 113 -15.01 16.02 17.66
N ILE A 114 -13.71 16.32 17.53
CA ILE A 114 -13.16 17.66 17.67
C ILE A 114 -13.32 18.44 16.36
N ASP A 115 -12.94 17.85 15.24
CA ASP A 115 -13.01 18.43 13.89
C ASP A 115 -13.69 17.45 12.93
N PRO A 116 -15.03 17.53 12.76
CA PRO A 116 -15.79 16.68 11.84
C PRO A 116 -15.42 16.84 10.36
N GLU A 117 -14.81 17.98 9.99
CA GLU A 117 -14.38 18.29 8.62
C GLU A 117 -12.94 17.92 8.35
N ASN A 118 -12.31 17.09 9.19
CA ASN A 118 -10.96 16.63 9.01
C ASN A 118 -10.89 15.47 7.99
N ALA A 119 -10.67 15.79 6.72
CA ALA A 119 -10.56 14.80 5.65
C ALA A 119 -9.47 13.74 5.91
N THR A 120 -8.38 14.13 6.58
CA THR A 120 -7.28 13.21 6.91
C THR A 120 -7.70 12.18 7.96
N ALA A 121 -8.41 12.62 9.00
CA ALA A 121 -8.93 11.72 10.04
C ALA A 121 -9.97 10.74 9.46
N TRP A 122 -10.85 11.21 8.57
CA TRP A 122 -11.79 10.33 7.86
C TRP A 122 -11.07 9.28 7.03
N ASN A 123 -10.09 9.67 6.20
CA ASN A 123 -9.30 8.73 5.40
C ASN A 123 -8.54 7.72 6.28
N ASN A 124 -7.93 8.17 7.38
CA ASN A 124 -7.18 7.31 8.30
C ASN A 124 -8.10 6.32 9.01
N LYS A 125 -9.32 6.75 9.40
CA LYS A 125 -10.34 5.85 9.95
C LYS A 125 -10.74 4.80 8.91
N GLY A 126 -10.96 5.21 7.66
CA GLY A 126 -11.26 4.29 6.56
C GLY A 126 -10.18 3.22 6.39
N VAL A 127 -8.92 3.62 6.28
CA VAL A 127 -7.79 2.68 6.17
C VAL A 127 -7.77 1.69 7.34
N ALA A 128 -7.97 2.15 8.58
CA ALA A 128 -8.00 1.26 9.74
C ALA A 128 -9.15 0.25 9.67
N LEU A 129 -10.34 0.69 9.24
CA LEU A 129 -11.50 -0.19 9.05
C LEU A 129 -11.26 -1.21 7.93
N GLY A 130 -10.61 -0.81 6.84
CA GLY A 130 -10.20 -1.72 5.76
C GLY A 130 -9.23 -2.81 6.22
N MET A 131 -8.26 -2.45 7.06
CA MET A 131 -7.33 -3.43 7.66
C MET A 131 -8.05 -4.41 8.61
N LEU A 132 -9.18 -4.00 9.20
CA LEU A 132 -10.08 -4.87 9.97
C LEU A 132 -11.09 -5.62 9.09
N GLY A 133 -10.98 -5.55 7.76
CA GLY A 133 -11.88 -6.22 6.81
C GLY A 133 -13.26 -5.58 6.66
N LYS A 134 -13.49 -4.38 7.22
CA LYS A 134 -14.76 -3.65 7.19
C LYS A 134 -14.82 -2.71 5.98
N PHE A 135 -14.82 -3.28 4.77
CA PHE A 135 -14.63 -2.54 3.51
C PHE A 135 -15.77 -1.56 3.19
N GLU A 136 -17.02 -1.86 3.52
CA GLU A 136 -18.15 -0.94 3.34
C GLU A 136 -17.99 0.31 4.22
N ALA A 137 -17.52 0.13 5.45
CA ALA A 137 -17.26 1.23 6.36
C ALA A 137 -16.02 2.05 5.90
N GLU A 138 -15.01 1.41 5.31
CA GLU A 138 -13.90 2.10 4.66
C GLU A 138 -14.38 3.00 3.53
N ILE A 139 -15.24 2.48 2.63
CA ILE A 139 -15.83 3.27 1.53
C ILE A 139 -16.57 4.49 2.08
N HIS A 140 -17.41 4.31 3.09
CA HIS A 140 -18.13 5.42 3.71
C HIS A 140 -17.18 6.50 4.27
N CYS A 141 -16.11 6.11 4.95
CA CYS A 141 -15.11 7.05 5.46
C CYS A 141 -14.36 7.77 4.33
N CYS A 142 -14.03 7.05 3.25
CA CYS A 142 -13.42 7.66 2.06
C CYS A 142 -14.37 8.65 1.39
N ASP A 143 -15.67 8.34 1.31
CA ASP A 143 -16.68 9.26 0.75
C ASP A 143 -16.74 10.56 1.55
N ARG A 144 -16.79 10.48 2.90
CA ARG A 144 -16.73 11.66 3.76
C ARG A 144 -15.46 12.47 3.55
N ALA A 145 -14.29 11.80 3.44
CA ALA A 145 -13.04 12.48 3.15
C ALA A 145 -13.04 13.19 1.79
N LEU A 146 -13.70 12.59 0.78
CA LEU A 146 -13.81 13.12 -0.59
C LEU A 146 -14.87 14.24 -0.73
N GLU A 147 -15.93 14.22 0.05
CA GLU A 147 -16.88 15.33 0.16
C GLU A 147 -16.17 16.60 0.67
N ILE A 148 -15.29 16.45 1.68
CA ILE A 148 -14.52 17.57 2.27
C ILE A 148 -13.39 17.99 1.30
N ARG A 149 -12.67 17.01 0.72
CA ARG A 149 -11.52 17.25 -0.17
C ARG A 149 -11.64 16.41 -1.44
N PRO A 150 -12.33 16.89 -2.50
CA PRO A 150 -12.58 16.12 -3.73
C PRO A 150 -11.32 15.68 -4.48
N ARG A 151 -10.18 16.36 -4.30
CA ARG A 151 -8.88 16.01 -4.91
C ARG A 151 -7.96 15.27 -3.95
N TYR A 152 -8.50 14.50 -3.01
CA TYR A 152 -7.69 13.71 -2.08
C TYR A 152 -7.31 12.37 -2.71
N LEU A 153 -6.11 12.33 -3.33
CA LEU A 153 -5.60 11.16 -4.05
C LEU A 153 -5.70 9.86 -3.22
N SER A 154 -5.20 9.88 -1.98
CA SER A 154 -5.18 8.69 -1.12
C SER A 154 -6.59 8.14 -0.85
N ALA A 155 -7.58 9.01 -0.65
CA ALA A 155 -8.95 8.59 -0.39
C ALA A 155 -9.58 7.91 -1.62
N TRP A 156 -9.32 8.41 -2.83
CA TRP A 156 -9.75 7.74 -4.06
C TRP A 156 -9.13 6.36 -4.21
N VAL A 157 -7.82 6.24 -3.94
CA VAL A 157 -7.10 4.96 -4.04
C VAL A 157 -7.59 3.95 -3.01
N ASN A 158 -7.80 4.38 -1.76
CA ASN A 158 -8.30 3.51 -0.70
C ASN A 158 -9.74 3.07 -0.96
N LYS A 159 -10.62 3.99 -1.42
CA LYS A 159 -11.97 3.65 -1.85
C LYS A 159 -11.96 2.60 -2.97
N GLY A 160 -11.11 2.79 -4.00
CA GLY A 160 -10.96 1.82 -5.08
C GLY A 160 -10.51 0.45 -4.57
N PHE A 161 -9.52 0.41 -3.66
CA PHE A 161 -9.07 -0.82 -3.04
C PHE A 161 -10.21 -1.54 -2.28
N ALA A 162 -10.99 -0.82 -1.49
CA ALA A 162 -12.12 -1.38 -0.76
C ALA A 162 -13.22 -1.90 -1.72
N CYS A 163 -13.52 -1.17 -2.79
CA CYS A 163 -14.43 -1.65 -3.84
C CYS A 163 -13.95 -2.96 -4.47
N GLY A 164 -12.64 -3.07 -4.78
CA GLY A 164 -12.05 -4.29 -5.31
C GLY A 164 -12.14 -5.48 -4.37
N LYS A 165 -11.96 -5.26 -3.04
CA LYS A 165 -12.15 -6.30 -2.02
C LYS A 165 -13.59 -6.83 -1.96
N LEU A 166 -14.56 -5.96 -2.26
CA LEU A 166 -15.98 -6.30 -2.37
C LEU A 166 -16.37 -6.82 -3.77
N LYS A 167 -15.40 -6.98 -4.67
CA LYS A 167 -15.60 -7.39 -6.08
C LYS A 167 -16.48 -6.43 -6.89
N ARG A 168 -16.56 -5.15 -6.47
CA ARG A 168 -17.25 -4.07 -7.17
C ARG A 168 -16.27 -3.44 -8.16
N PHE A 169 -15.90 -4.18 -9.20
CA PHE A 169 -14.80 -3.83 -10.09
C PHE A 169 -15.05 -2.58 -10.93
N GLU A 170 -16.30 -2.30 -11.31
CA GLU A 170 -16.69 -1.08 -12.01
C GLU A 170 -16.45 0.16 -11.15
N ASP A 171 -16.87 0.13 -9.87
CA ASP A 171 -16.65 1.21 -8.91
C ASP A 171 -15.16 1.38 -8.61
N GLU A 172 -14.42 0.27 -8.53
CA GLU A 172 -12.96 0.24 -8.35
C GLU A 172 -12.26 1.03 -9.47
N ILE A 173 -12.63 0.76 -10.74
CA ILE A 173 -12.08 1.45 -11.92
C ILE A 173 -12.40 2.95 -11.86
N VAL A 174 -13.66 3.31 -11.57
CA VAL A 174 -14.06 4.72 -11.43
C VAL A 174 -13.21 5.45 -10.39
N CYS A 175 -12.93 4.81 -9.26
CA CYS A 175 -12.08 5.41 -8.21
C CYS A 175 -10.63 5.61 -8.69
N TYR A 176 -10.04 4.62 -9.37
CA TYR A 176 -8.68 4.79 -9.92
C TYR A 176 -8.65 5.80 -11.06
N ASP A 177 -9.69 5.92 -11.87
CA ASP A 177 -9.79 6.98 -12.89
C ASP A 177 -9.81 8.38 -12.24
N ARG A 178 -10.53 8.55 -11.14
CA ARG A 178 -10.51 9.80 -10.37
C ARG A 178 -9.12 10.08 -9.78
N ALA A 179 -8.45 9.07 -9.26
CA ALA A 179 -7.08 9.19 -8.78
C ALA A 179 -6.10 9.58 -9.90
N LEU A 180 -6.22 8.97 -11.08
CA LEU A 180 -5.39 9.24 -12.25
C LEU A 180 -5.65 10.60 -12.90
N ARG A 181 -6.84 11.19 -12.74
CA ARG A 181 -7.10 12.59 -13.12
C ARG A 181 -6.36 13.58 -12.22
N ILE A 182 -6.05 13.21 -10.96
CA ILE A 182 -5.28 14.03 -10.03
C ILE A 182 -3.79 13.88 -10.29
N TYR A 183 -3.34 12.63 -10.47
CA TYR A 183 -1.94 12.30 -10.77
C TYR A 183 -1.87 11.21 -11.87
N PRO A 184 -1.68 11.62 -13.16
CA PRO A 184 -1.77 10.71 -14.31
C PRO A 184 -0.75 9.58 -14.35
N PHE A 185 0.39 9.76 -13.69
CA PHE A 185 1.50 8.79 -13.63
C PHE A 185 1.55 8.01 -12.31
N TYR A 186 0.44 7.95 -11.58
CA TYR A 186 0.38 7.19 -10.34
C TYR A 186 0.38 5.70 -10.61
N GLN A 187 1.56 5.12 -10.67
CA GLN A 187 1.83 3.73 -11.07
C GLN A 187 0.98 2.71 -10.31
N SER A 188 0.81 2.89 -8.99
CA SER A 188 -0.01 1.99 -8.17
C SER A 188 -1.49 1.98 -8.61
N ALA A 189 -2.07 3.14 -8.97
CA ALA A 189 -3.45 3.21 -9.46
C ALA A 189 -3.59 2.60 -10.85
N LEU A 190 -2.63 2.86 -11.75
CA LEU A 190 -2.59 2.23 -13.08
C LEU A 190 -2.56 0.70 -12.96
N LEU A 191 -1.64 0.15 -12.15
CA LEU A 191 -1.53 -1.29 -11.96
C LEU A 191 -2.82 -1.90 -11.40
N LYS A 192 -3.40 -1.28 -10.38
CA LYS A 192 -4.66 -1.75 -9.77
C LYS A 192 -5.83 -1.65 -10.74
N LYS A 193 -5.94 -0.55 -11.52
CA LYS A 193 -6.93 -0.42 -12.60
C LYS A 193 -6.79 -1.55 -13.63
N GLY A 194 -5.56 -1.84 -14.07
CA GLY A 194 -5.31 -2.95 -15.00
C GLY A 194 -5.76 -4.30 -14.44
N ILE A 195 -5.55 -4.55 -13.13
CA ILE A 195 -6.03 -5.77 -12.47
C ILE A 195 -7.57 -5.81 -12.41
N ALA A 196 -8.23 -4.70 -12.08
CA ALA A 196 -9.69 -4.61 -12.04
C ALA A 196 -10.31 -4.89 -13.42
N LEU A 197 -9.72 -4.34 -14.49
CA LEU A 197 -10.13 -4.59 -15.88
C LEU A 197 -9.98 -6.07 -16.26
N ILE A 198 -8.90 -6.75 -15.83
CA ILE A 198 -8.75 -8.20 -16.03
C ILE A 198 -9.90 -8.96 -15.34
N ASN A 199 -10.26 -8.56 -14.12
CA ASN A 199 -11.37 -9.20 -13.39
C ASN A 199 -12.72 -9.00 -14.09
N LEU A 200 -12.93 -7.86 -14.77
CA LEU A 200 -14.09 -7.59 -15.63
C LEU A 200 -13.97 -8.23 -17.03
N LYS A 201 -12.86 -8.91 -17.30
CA LYS A 201 -12.54 -9.52 -18.62
C LYS A 201 -12.40 -8.51 -19.75
N ASP A 202 -12.19 -7.23 -19.43
CA ASP A 202 -11.81 -6.21 -20.42
C ASP A 202 -10.29 -6.25 -20.62
N TYR A 203 -9.84 -7.30 -21.30
CA TYR A 203 -8.41 -7.57 -21.49
C TYR A 203 -7.74 -6.54 -22.41
N GLY A 204 -8.51 -5.94 -23.35
CA GLY A 204 -8.00 -4.92 -24.27
C GLY A 204 -7.56 -3.66 -23.53
N GLU A 205 -8.48 -3.08 -22.77
CA GLU A 205 -8.18 -1.89 -21.95
C GLU A 205 -7.16 -2.20 -20.84
N ALA A 206 -7.20 -3.42 -20.28
CA ALA A 206 -6.20 -3.85 -19.28
C ALA A 206 -4.79 -3.79 -19.86
N ILE A 207 -4.56 -4.29 -21.08
CA ILE A 207 -3.25 -4.24 -21.75
C ILE A 207 -2.80 -2.79 -21.93
N TYR A 208 -3.70 -1.91 -22.43
CA TYR A 208 -3.39 -0.50 -22.63
C TYR A 208 -2.96 0.20 -21.32
N VAL A 209 -3.70 -0.04 -20.24
CA VAL A 209 -3.38 0.56 -18.93
C VAL A 209 -2.07 0.01 -18.34
N LEU A 210 -1.81 -1.31 -18.53
CA LEU A 210 -0.58 -1.95 -18.06
C LEU A 210 0.64 -1.51 -18.88
N ASP A 211 0.46 -1.18 -20.17
CA ASP A 211 1.52 -0.58 -20.99
C ASP A 211 1.95 0.77 -20.44
N ARG A 212 1.01 1.60 -19.95
CA ARG A 212 1.36 2.84 -19.28
C ARG A 212 2.16 2.64 -17.99
N VAL A 213 1.94 1.54 -17.25
CA VAL A 213 2.82 1.18 -16.12
C VAL A 213 4.24 0.88 -16.62
N LEU A 214 4.36 0.14 -17.73
CA LEU A 214 5.63 -0.26 -18.30
C LEU A 214 6.37 0.89 -19.01
N GLU A 215 5.67 1.94 -19.44
CA GLU A 215 6.28 3.19 -19.91
C GLU A 215 6.97 3.95 -18.76
N ILE A 216 6.43 3.86 -17.53
CA ILE A 216 7.03 4.47 -16.33
C ILE A 216 8.19 3.61 -15.81
N GLU A 217 8.03 2.29 -15.76
CA GLU A 217 8.99 1.31 -15.26
C GLU A 217 8.95 0.06 -16.13
N CYS A 218 9.88 -0.03 -17.09
CA CYS A 218 9.93 -1.10 -18.08
C CYS A 218 10.11 -2.50 -17.48
N ASP A 219 10.76 -2.59 -16.31
CA ASP A 219 11.09 -3.83 -15.62
C ASP A 219 10.14 -4.12 -14.43
N HIS A 220 8.91 -3.65 -14.50
CA HIS A 220 7.91 -3.92 -13.48
C HIS A 220 7.32 -5.33 -13.63
N ALA A 221 7.90 -6.33 -12.94
CA ALA A 221 7.55 -7.76 -13.06
C ALA A 221 6.05 -8.04 -12.96
N LYS A 222 5.36 -7.43 -11.98
CA LYS A 222 3.92 -7.63 -11.76
C LYS A 222 3.06 -7.09 -12.91
N ALA A 223 3.44 -5.95 -13.51
CA ALA A 223 2.74 -5.40 -14.67
C ALA A 223 2.95 -6.28 -15.91
N LEU A 224 4.17 -6.74 -16.15
CA LEU A 224 4.51 -7.68 -17.23
C LEU A 224 3.71 -8.99 -17.08
N TYR A 225 3.65 -9.56 -15.88
CA TYR A 225 2.83 -10.75 -15.61
C TYR A 225 1.36 -10.51 -15.91
N ARG A 226 0.77 -9.42 -15.39
CA ARG A 226 -0.66 -9.11 -15.61
C ARG A 226 -0.96 -8.83 -17.08
N LYS A 227 -0.07 -8.17 -17.82
CA LYS A 227 -0.17 -8.00 -19.28
C LYS A 227 -0.11 -9.35 -19.99
N GLY A 228 0.84 -10.23 -19.62
CA GLY A 228 0.94 -11.59 -20.15
C GLY A 228 -0.33 -12.40 -19.92
N LEU A 229 -0.95 -12.29 -18.73
CA LEU A 229 -2.23 -12.92 -18.43
C LEU A 229 -3.34 -12.39 -19.37
N ALA A 230 -3.48 -11.08 -19.50
CA ALA A 230 -4.50 -10.47 -20.36
C ALA A 230 -4.32 -10.87 -21.84
N LEU A 231 -3.08 -10.89 -22.34
CA LEU A 231 -2.74 -11.38 -23.68
C LEU A 231 -3.09 -12.85 -23.87
N SER A 232 -2.80 -13.71 -22.91
CA SER A 232 -3.14 -15.14 -22.94
C SER A 232 -4.65 -15.34 -22.99
N MET A 233 -5.42 -14.56 -22.23
CA MET A 233 -6.90 -14.60 -22.22
C MET A 233 -7.51 -14.12 -23.55
N LEU A 234 -6.81 -13.29 -24.31
CA LEU A 234 -7.19 -12.89 -25.69
C LEU A 234 -6.72 -13.89 -26.77
N GLY A 235 -6.07 -15.00 -26.38
CA GLY A 235 -5.50 -15.96 -27.35
C GLY A 235 -4.18 -15.49 -28.00
N ARG A 236 -3.61 -14.36 -27.60
CA ARG A 236 -2.34 -13.81 -28.12
C ARG A 236 -1.15 -14.47 -27.41
N HIS A 237 -1.12 -15.82 -27.47
CA HIS A 237 -0.21 -16.64 -26.64
C HIS A 237 1.28 -16.37 -26.89
N ALA A 238 1.69 -16.13 -28.16
CA ALA A 238 3.09 -15.84 -28.45
C ALA A 238 3.58 -14.52 -27.83
N GLU A 239 2.70 -13.51 -27.75
CA GLU A 239 3.00 -12.24 -27.09
C GLU A 239 2.95 -12.38 -25.56
N ALA A 240 2.00 -13.16 -25.04
CA ALA A 240 1.92 -13.49 -23.63
C ALA A 240 3.23 -14.12 -23.13
N ILE A 241 3.76 -15.11 -23.84
CA ILE A 241 5.03 -15.80 -23.50
C ILE A 241 6.16 -14.78 -23.39
N ARG A 242 6.32 -13.87 -24.36
CA ARG A 242 7.38 -12.84 -24.31
C ARG A 242 7.29 -11.93 -23.08
N CYS A 243 6.06 -11.53 -22.71
CA CYS A 243 5.84 -10.73 -21.48
C CYS A 243 6.16 -11.52 -20.22
N LEU A 244 5.74 -12.79 -20.17
CA LEU A 244 5.95 -13.68 -19.04
C LEU A 244 7.43 -14.05 -18.86
N GLU A 245 8.17 -14.29 -19.94
CA GLU A 245 9.62 -14.50 -19.89
C GLU A 245 10.35 -13.32 -19.26
N LYS A 246 9.98 -12.08 -19.63
CA LYS A 246 10.54 -10.88 -19.01
C LYS A 246 10.15 -10.79 -17.53
N ALA A 247 8.87 -11.00 -17.19
CA ALA A 247 8.41 -10.97 -15.81
C ALA A 247 9.16 -11.97 -14.92
N LEU A 248 9.33 -13.20 -15.41
CA LEU A 248 10.01 -14.31 -14.72
C LEU A 248 11.53 -14.18 -14.71
N GLY A 249 12.09 -13.42 -15.64
CA GLY A 249 13.50 -13.03 -15.62
C GLY A 249 13.81 -12.02 -14.49
N ILE A 250 12.83 -11.18 -14.12
CA ILE A 250 12.94 -10.21 -13.04
C ILE A 250 12.60 -10.86 -11.70
N ASP A 251 11.45 -11.55 -11.64
CA ASP A 251 10.96 -12.21 -10.42
C ASP A 251 10.52 -13.65 -10.73
N PRO A 252 11.43 -14.64 -10.59
CA PRO A 252 11.10 -16.05 -10.81
C PRO A 252 10.12 -16.65 -9.81
N SER A 253 9.83 -15.96 -8.70
CA SER A 253 8.96 -16.46 -7.62
C SER A 253 7.46 -16.33 -7.92
N ILE A 254 7.06 -15.67 -9.01
CA ILE A 254 5.67 -15.51 -9.42
C ILE A 254 5.13 -16.84 -9.97
N ALA A 255 4.59 -17.70 -9.09
CA ALA A 255 4.06 -19.03 -9.47
C ALA A 255 2.99 -18.94 -10.56
N ASP A 256 2.02 -18.02 -10.39
CA ASP A 256 0.96 -17.80 -11.38
C ASP A 256 1.49 -17.43 -12.77
N ALA A 257 2.62 -16.72 -12.87
CA ALA A 257 3.22 -16.39 -14.18
C ALA A 257 3.74 -17.65 -14.89
N TRP A 258 4.33 -18.58 -14.17
CA TRP A 258 4.73 -19.89 -14.72
C TRP A 258 3.52 -20.68 -15.19
N VAL A 259 2.40 -20.67 -14.45
CA VAL A 259 1.13 -21.33 -14.85
C VAL A 259 0.60 -20.75 -16.16
N VAL A 260 0.51 -19.42 -16.26
CA VAL A 260 0.03 -18.75 -17.49
C VAL A 260 0.96 -18.99 -18.67
N MET A 261 2.29 -18.98 -18.42
CA MET A 261 3.29 -19.28 -19.44
C MET A 261 3.12 -20.70 -19.97
N SER A 262 2.96 -21.67 -19.08
CA SER A 262 2.75 -23.06 -19.46
C SER A 262 1.48 -23.26 -20.28
N ASN A 263 0.35 -22.67 -19.83
CA ASN A 263 -0.89 -22.70 -20.60
C ASN A 263 -0.71 -22.09 -22.00
N SER A 264 -0.03 -20.95 -22.10
CA SER A 264 0.22 -20.30 -23.38
C SER A 264 1.11 -21.14 -24.30
N CYS A 265 2.16 -21.78 -23.76
CA CYS A 265 3.01 -22.73 -24.50
C CYS A 265 2.20 -23.93 -24.97
N PHE A 266 1.32 -24.49 -24.15
CA PHE A 266 0.46 -25.62 -24.52
C PHE A 266 -0.47 -25.25 -25.68
N MET A 267 -1.07 -24.05 -25.67
CA MET A 267 -2.00 -23.59 -26.70
C MET A 267 -1.32 -23.42 -28.08
N ILE A 268 -0.03 -23.08 -28.12
CA ILE A 268 0.72 -22.97 -29.39
C ILE A 268 1.52 -24.22 -29.74
N GLY A 269 1.33 -25.33 -29.01
CA GLY A 269 1.97 -26.62 -29.29
C GLY A 269 3.40 -26.78 -28.79
N LYS A 270 3.95 -25.85 -28.01
CA LYS A 270 5.27 -25.93 -27.37
C LYS A 270 5.22 -26.79 -26.12
N LEU A 271 4.94 -28.08 -26.29
CA LEU A 271 4.55 -28.97 -25.18
C LEU A 271 5.69 -29.21 -24.17
N GLU A 272 6.95 -29.28 -24.62
CA GLU A 272 8.10 -29.46 -23.72
C GLU A 272 8.36 -28.21 -22.85
N GLU A 273 8.23 -27.01 -23.45
CA GLU A 273 8.34 -25.74 -22.73
C GLU A 273 7.19 -25.60 -21.72
N SER A 274 5.98 -26.03 -22.12
CA SER A 274 4.82 -26.10 -21.23
C SER A 274 5.10 -26.95 -19.99
N ALA A 275 5.58 -28.20 -20.20
CA ALA A 275 5.87 -29.10 -19.09
C ALA A 275 6.95 -28.54 -18.14
N ARG A 276 8.03 -27.96 -18.71
CA ARG A 276 9.08 -27.32 -17.89
C ARG A 276 8.60 -26.12 -17.07
N ALA A 277 7.72 -25.31 -17.65
CA ALA A 277 7.14 -24.18 -16.93
C ALA A 277 6.25 -24.66 -15.76
N PHE A 278 5.51 -25.75 -15.94
CA PHE A 278 4.76 -26.36 -14.84
C PHE A 278 5.64 -26.91 -13.74
N ASP A 279 6.76 -27.54 -14.07
CA ASP A 279 7.71 -28.00 -13.05
C ASP A 279 8.15 -26.83 -12.15
N LYS A 280 8.48 -25.69 -12.75
CA LYS A 280 8.87 -24.50 -12.01
C LYS A 280 7.73 -23.95 -11.14
N ALA A 281 6.50 -23.89 -11.66
CA ALA A 281 5.34 -23.48 -10.89
C ALA A 281 5.10 -24.41 -9.67
N TYR A 282 5.20 -25.72 -9.90
CA TYR A 282 5.00 -26.75 -8.86
C TYR A 282 6.03 -26.66 -7.73
N TYR A 283 7.29 -26.34 -8.04
CA TYR A 283 8.32 -26.13 -7.03
C TYR A 283 8.05 -24.92 -6.12
N ILE A 284 7.34 -23.91 -6.65
CA ILE A 284 7.01 -22.69 -5.89
C ILE A 284 5.75 -22.90 -5.07
N ASP A 285 4.68 -23.50 -5.66
CA ASP A 285 3.41 -23.78 -4.99
C ASP A 285 2.92 -25.22 -5.29
N VAL A 286 3.33 -26.14 -4.43
CA VAL A 286 3.03 -27.57 -4.54
C VAL A 286 1.53 -27.88 -4.41
N LYS A 287 0.73 -26.96 -3.86
CA LYS A 287 -0.70 -27.19 -3.57
C LYS A 287 -1.64 -26.80 -4.71
N ASP A 288 -1.16 -26.17 -5.76
CA ASP A 288 -2.03 -25.78 -6.88
C ASP A 288 -2.31 -26.96 -7.81
N VAL A 289 -3.47 -27.55 -7.62
CA VAL A 289 -3.98 -28.69 -8.42
C VAL A 289 -4.03 -28.41 -9.93
N ARG A 290 -4.27 -27.15 -10.33
CA ARG A 290 -4.31 -26.73 -11.74
C ARG A 290 -2.99 -27.03 -12.46
N ILE A 291 -1.88 -26.92 -11.73
CA ILE A 291 -0.52 -27.15 -12.22
C ILE A 291 -0.37 -28.60 -12.68
N GLY A 292 -0.78 -29.56 -11.86
CA GLY A 292 -0.63 -30.99 -12.17
C GLY A 292 -1.49 -31.45 -13.36
N VAL A 293 -2.73 -30.94 -13.48
CA VAL A 293 -3.63 -31.33 -14.58
C VAL A 293 -3.05 -30.94 -15.95
N VAL A 294 -2.62 -29.71 -16.13
CA VAL A 294 -2.13 -29.26 -17.45
C VAL A 294 -0.76 -29.86 -17.78
N LYS A 295 0.08 -30.09 -16.76
CA LYS A 295 1.33 -30.86 -16.94
C LYS A 295 1.03 -32.28 -17.48
N GLY A 296 0.12 -32.99 -16.81
CA GLY A 296 -0.28 -34.33 -17.22
C GLY A 296 -0.81 -34.34 -18.65
N MET A 297 -1.66 -33.37 -19.04
CA MET A 297 -2.15 -33.22 -20.41
C MET A 297 -1.04 -32.94 -21.42
N SER A 298 -0.06 -32.11 -21.07
CA SER A 298 1.12 -31.87 -21.93
C SER A 298 1.95 -33.15 -22.17
N LEU A 299 2.21 -33.89 -21.08
CA LEU A 299 2.94 -35.14 -21.11
C LEU A 299 2.22 -36.22 -21.95
N LEU A 300 0.89 -36.34 -21.86
CA LEU A 300 0.09 -37.22 -22.70
C LEU A 300 0.25 -36.89 -24.18
N LYS A 301 0.20 -35.60 -24.54
CA LYS A 301 0.38 -35.16 -25.92
C LYS A 301 1.78 -35.42 -26.47
N ILE A 302 2.80 -35.45 -25.61
CA ILE A 302 4.20 -35.79 -26.00
C ILE A 302 4.40 -37.31 -26.06
N GLY A 303 3.44 -38.14 -25.63
CA GLY A 303 3.56 -39.59 -25.56
C GLY A 303 4.24 -40.10 -24.27
N LYS A 304 4.46 -39.27 -23.25
CA LYS A 304 5.06 -39.68 -21.98
C LYS A 304 3.96 -40.14 -21.00
N PHE A 305 3.37 -41.30 -21.28
CA PHE A 305 2.19 -41.80 -20.58
C PHE A 305 2.42 -42.08 -19.09
N ASP A 306 3.57 -42.69 -18.74
CA ASP A 306 3.87 -43.02 -17.34
C ASP A 306 4.06 -41.75 -16.47
N ASP A 307 4.74 -40.74 -17.00
CA ASP A 307 4.94 -39.46 -16.32
C ASP A 307 3.60 -38.71 -16.17
N ALA A 308 2.73 -38.77 -17.18
CA ALA A 308 1.39 -38.18 -17.13
C ALA A 308 0.52 -38.84 -16.04
N LEU A 309 0.54 -40.17 -15.97
CA LEU A 309 -0.20 -40.92 -14.93
C LEU A 309 0.29 -40.57 -13.52
N ARG A 310 1.60 -40.42 -13.30
CA ARG A 310 2.15 -39.96 -12.02
C ARG A 310 1.64 -38.58 -11.67
N CYS A 311 1.68 -37.62 -12.61
CA CYS A 311 1.16 -36.28 -12.38
C CYS A 311 -0.33 -36.28 -11.98
N PHE A 312 -1.16 -37.08 -12.65
CA PHE A 312 -2.57 -37.18 -12.29
C PHE A 312 -2.79 -37.86 -10.92
N SER A 313 -1.99 -38.89 -10.61
CA SER A 313 -2.04 -39.52 -9.29
C SER A 313 -1.70 -38.57 -8.15
N ASP A 314 -0.68 -37.72 -8.34
CA ASP A 314 -0.28 -36.69 -7.38
C ASP A 314 -1.41 -35.67 -7.16
N VAL A 315 -2.07 -35.23 -8.24
CA VAL A 315 -3.24 -34.34 -8.20
C VAL A 315 -4.39 -34.94 -7.45
N PHE A 316 -4.74 -36.22 -7.73
CA PHE A 316 -5.78 -36.94 -7.02
C PHE A 316 -5.45 -37.14 -5.54
N GLY A 317 -4.18 -37.39 -5.21
CA GLY A 317 -3.69 -37.49 -3.84
C GLY A 317 -3.82 -36.18 -3.05
N ILE A 318 -3.73 -35.01 -3.71
CA ILE A 318 -3.95 -33.69 -3.11
C ILE A 318 -5.46 -33.42 -2.90
N LEU A 319 -6.31 -33.83 -3.86
CA LEU A 319 -7.77 -33.63 -3.77
C LEU A 319 -8.44 -34.50 -2.73
N LEU A 320 -7.84 -35.64 -2.32
CA LEU A 320 -8.35 -36.57 -1.34
C LEU A 320 -7.88 -36.31 0.11
N ARG A 321 -7.01 -35.33 0.31
CA ARG A 321 -6.53 -34.81 1.60
C ARG A 321 -7.19 -33.50 1.97
#